data_ae1191cb4d0e205971b7a1b30b40419a
#
_entry.id   ae1191cb4d0e205971b7a1b30b40419a
#
_cell.length_a   1.000
_cell.length_b   1.000
_cell.length_c   1.000
_cell.angle_alpha   90.00
_cell.angle_beta   90.00
_cell.angle_gamma   90.00
#
_symmetry.space_group_name_H-M   'P 1'
#
loop_
_entity.id
_entity.type
_entity.pdbx_description
1 polymer ?
#
loop_
_entity_poly.entity_id
_entity_poly.type
_entity_poly.pdbx_seq_one_letter_code
_entity_poly.pdbx_strand_id
1 'polypeptide(L)'
;GWITINNGTFNLTATGDGIQAETDLLINGGTFTIETGGGSENSSSKSSSWGVWGIPGHAQTSSSSSEETTSAKALKAGVNLTVEDGSFNIDSSDDSIHTNDSIVINGGSFTIASGDDGIHADTTLDINGGTIDITKSYEGLESTTITINDGTIHLIASDDGINAAGGNDGSAMNGRPGQNNFSSTSGMIYFNGGYVY
;
A
#
# COMPACT_ATOMS: atom_id res chain seq x y z
N GLY A 1 9.87 15.47 -10.96
CA GLY A 1 11.04 15.61 -10.13
C GLY A 1 11.35 14.37 -9.33
N TRP A 2 12.59 14.12 -9.01
CA TRP A 2 13.06 13.00 -8.22
C TRP A 2 13.54 13.46 -6.84
N ILE A 3 13.53 12.53 -5.87
CA ILE A 3 13.99 12.75 -4.50
C ILE A 3 15.05 11.70 -4.17
N THR A 4 16.16 12.12 -3.55
CA THR A 4 17.14 11.21 -2.92
C THR A 4 17.33 11.60 -1.47
N ILE A 5 17.18 10.63 -0.58
CA ILE A 5 17.41 10.79 0.86
C ILE A 5 18.60 9.91 1.24
N ASN A 6 19.71 10.54 1.61
CA ASN A 6 20.91 9.78 1.99
C ASN A 6 20.87 9.33 3.46
N ASN A 7 20.32 10.16 4.34
CA ASN A 7 20.17 9.88 5.78
C ASN A 7 19.37 11.01 6.43
N GLY A 8 19.01 10.86 7.69
CA GLY A 8 18.32 11.88 8.48
C GLY A 8 17.26 11.28 9.39
N THR A 9 16.64 12.14 10.20
CA THR A 9 15.49 11.76 11.02
C THR A 9 14.29 12.59 10.58
N PHE A 10 13.23 11.91 10.19
CA PHE A 10 12.01 12.50 9.64
C PHE A 10 10.83 12.14 10.54
N ASN A 11 10.15 13.17 11.07
CA ASN A 11 8.88 13.03 11.76
C ASN A 11 7.86 13.84 10.96
N LEU A 12 7.00 13.14 10.23
CA LEU A 12 6.08 13.75 9.28
C LEU A 12 4.64 13.41 9.67
N THR A 13 3.79 14.42 9.71
CA THR A 13 2.34 14.26 9.77
C THR A 13 1.74 15.09 8.64
N ALA A 14 1.02 14.45 7.75
CA ALA A 14 0.42 15.08 6.57
C ALA A 14 -1.04 14.66 6.40
N THR A 15 -1.88 15.54 5.87
CA THR A 15 -3.25 15.19 5.48
C THR A 15 -3.30 14.51 4.11
N GLY A 16 -2.31 14.78 3.26
CA GLY A 16 -2.04 14.11 1.99
C GLY A 16 -0.81 13.23 2.10
N ASP A 17 -0.10 13.06 0.99
CA ASP A 17 1.09 12.21 0.91
C ASP A 17 2.23 12.73 1.81
N GLY A 18 2.97 11.82 2.44
CA GLY A 18 4.06 12.15 3.35
C GLY A 18 5.33 12.60 2.61
N ILE A 19 5.89 11.72 1.77
CA ILE A 19 7.00 12.02 0.87
C ILE A 19 6.57 11.61 -0.53
N GLN A 20 6.46 12.58 -1.43
CA GLN A 20 6.04 12.35 -2.81
C GLN A 20 7.09 12.83 -3.80
N ALA A 21 7.58 11.91 -4.64
CA ALA A 21 8.37 12.21 -5.82
C ALA A 21 7.51 12.08 -7.07
N GLU A 22 7.64 13.02 -8.01
CA GLU A 22 6.93 12.96 -9.29
C GLU A 22 7.41 11.80 -10.17
N THR A 23 8.69 11.46 -10.10
CA THR A 23 9.29 10.34 -10.81
C THR A 23 9.86 9.31 -9.83
N ASP A 24 11.07 9.51 -9.33
CA ASP A 24 11.80 8.50 -8.58
C ASP A 24 12.08 8.94 -7.14
N LEU A 25 11.94 8.02 -6.20
CA LEU A 25 12.30 8.18 -4.80
C LEU A 25 13.37 7.16 -4.43
N LEU A 26 14.56 7.65 -4.09
CA LEU A 26 15.67 6.82 -3.59
C LEU A 26 15.92 7.14 -2.12
N ILE A 27 15.87 6.13 -1.26
CA ILE A 27 16.21 6.24 0.16
C ILE A 27 17.40 5.34 0.46
N ASN A 28 18.56 5.96 0.73
CA ASN A 28 19.78 5.24 1.09
C ASN A 28 19.86 4.90 2.57
N GLY A 29 19.07 5.58 3.41
CA GLY A 29 19.00 5.34 4.85
C GLY A 29 18.27 6.46 5.58
N GLY A 30 18.19 6.34 6.89
CA GLY A 30 17.52 7.32 7.76
C GLY A 30 16.50 6.70 8.70
N THR A 31 15.87 7.53 9.53
CA THR A 31 14.83 7.12 10.46
C THR A 31 13.56 7.93 10.15
N PHE A 32 12.48 7.22 9.91
CA PHE A 32 11.23 7.81 9.47
C PHE A 32 10.09 7.43 10.41
N THR A 33 9.37 8.44 10.89
CA THR A 33 8.07 8.28 11.53
C THR A 33 7.09 9.09 10.71
N ILE A 34 6.16 8.43 10.04
CA ILE A 34 5.26 9.06 9.07
C ILE A 34 3.83 8.68 9.40
N GLU A 35 2.98 9.71 9.58
CA GLU A 35 1.54 9.56 9.68
C GLU A 35 0.88 10.36 8.56
N THR A 36 0.00 9.72 7.78
CA THR A 36 -0.71 10.38 6.67
C THR A 36 -2.20 10.13 6.72
N GLY A 37 -2.99 11.14 6.35
CA GLY A 37 -4.44 11.07 6.32
C GLY A 37 -5.10 10.83 7.69
N GLY A 38 -4.35 10.98 8.80
CA GLY A 38 -4.81 10.68 10.16
C GLY A 38 -4.69 9.19 10.54
N GLY A 39 -3.83 8.46 9.83
CA GLY A 39 -3.48 7.07 10.11
C GLY A 39 -4.47 6.04 9.56
N SER A 40 -4.09 4.78 9.67
CA SER A 40 -4.77 3.62 9.10
C SER A 40 -6.19 3.36 9.65
N GLU A 41 -6.52 3.92 10.80
CA GLU A 41 -7.87 3.88 11.35
C GLU A 41 -8.83 4.89 10.68
N ASN A 42 -8.28 5.87 9.96
CA ASN A 42 -9.04 6.91 9.26
C ASN A 42 -9.24 6.60 7.77
N SER A 43 -9.04 5.36 7.38
CA SER A 43 -9.24 4.90 6.00
C SER A 43 -10.68 5.16 5.55
N SER A 44 -10.83 5.85 4.41
CA SER A 44 -12.12 6.01 3.73
C SER A 44 -12.50 4.77 2.90
N SER A 45 -11.57 3.82 2.77
CA SER A 45 -11.76 2.65 1.94
C SER A 45 -12.58 1.57 2.63
N LYS A 46 -13.60 1.15 1.94
CA LYS A 46 -14.19 -0.20 2.03
C LYS A 46 -14.80 -0.62 3.37
N SER A 47 -15.56 0.28 4.04
CA SER A 47 -16.54 -0.24 4.99
C SER A 47 -17.50 -1.15 4.21
N SER A 48 -17.31 -2.45 4.32
CA SER A 48 -18.27 -3.44 3.85
C SER A 48 -19.58 -3.17 4.59
N SER A 49 -20.43 -2.36 3.97
CA SER A 49 -21.81 -2.18 4.41
C SER A 49 -22.50 -3.53 4.23
N TRP A 50 -22.41 -4.38 5.22
CA TRP A 50 -23.32 -5.51 5.38
C TRP A 50 -24.72 -4.90 5.44
N GLY A 51 -25.42 -4.98 4.29
CA GLY A 51 -26.76 -4.46 4.14
C GLY A 51 -27.65 -4.92 5.26
N VAL A 52 -28.15 -3.97 6.03
CA VAL A 52 -29.32 -4.19 6.88
C VAL A 52 -30.48 -4.58 5.96
N TRP A 53 -30.84 -5.84 5.98
CA TRP A 53 -32.02 -6.37 5.30
C TRP A 53 -33.25 -5.71 5.89
N GLY A 54 -33.94 -4.93 5.07
CA GLY A 54 -35.37 -4.78 5.10
C GLY A 54 -35.98 -3.79 6.08
N ILE A 55 -36.06 -2.50 5.66
CA ILE A 55 -37.24 -1.67 5.97
C ILE A 55 -37.62 -0.96 4.67
N PRO A 56 -38.83 -1.19 4.10
CA PRO A 56 -39.33 -0.42 2.95
C PRO A 56 -39.84 0.95 3.44
N GLY A 57 -39.23 2.02 2.94
CA GLY A 57 -39.85 3.32 2.98
C GLY A 57 -39.06 4.45 3.66
N HIS A 58 -37.88 4.79 3.15
CA HIS A 58 -37.39 6.16 3.16
C HIS A 58 -36.52 6.37 1.95
N ALA A 59 -37.00 7.23 1.04
CA ALA A 59 -36.19 7.76 -0.04
C ALA A 59 -35.11 8.66 0.56
N GLN A 60 -33.91 8.12 0.71
CA GLN A 60 -32.74 8.91 1.08
C GLN A 60 -32.20 9.52 -0.22
N THR A 61 -32.39 10.83 -0.36
CA THR A 61 -31.72 11.64 -1.37
C THR A 61 -30.23 11.54 -1.12
N SER A 62 -29.55 10.67 -1.86
CA SER A 62 -28.10 10.64 -1.94
C SER A 62 -27.62 11.91 -2.64
N SER A 63 -27.22 12.91 -1.88
CA SER A 63 -26.33 13.95 -2.38
C SER A 63 -24.98 13.28 -2.62
N SER A 64 -24.68 12.93 -3.87
CA SER A 64 -23.34 12.56 -4.30
C SER A 64 -22.46 13.80 -4.24
N SER A 65 -21.90 14.12 -3.07
CA SER A 65 -20.66 14.87 -3.02
C SER A 65 -19.58 13.87 -3.44
N SER A 66 -19.02 14.04 -4.63
CA SER A 66 -17.74 13.46 -4.98
C SER A 66 -16.70 14.11 -4.04
N GLU A 67 -16.50 13.58 -2.86
CA GLU A 67 -15.30 13.85 -2.12
C GLU A 67 -14.20 13.20 -2.94
N GLU A 68 -13.35 14.01 -3.57
CA GLU A 68 -12.09 13.54 -4.11
C GLU A 68 -11.35 12.95 -2.91
N THR A 69 -11.18 11.62 -2.91
CA THR A 69 -10.37 10.96 -1.89
C THR A 69 -8.95 11.49 -2.07
N THR A 70 -8.52 12.33 -1.15
CA THR A 70 -7.17 12.89 -1.17
C THR A 70 -6.21 11.74 -0.95
N SER A 71 -5.26 11.53 -1.88
CA SER A 71 -4.17 10.58 -1.68
C SER A 71 -3.45 10.88 -0.36
N ALA A 72 -3.22 9.87 0.45
CA ALA A 72 -2.59 9.99 1.76
C ALA A 72 -1.59 8.85 2.01
N LYS A 73 -0.74 8.62 1.02
CA LYS A 73 0.32 7.61 1.01
C LYS A 73 1.53 8.11 1.80
N ALA A 74 2.19 7.23 2.56
CA ALA A 74 3.34 7.69 3.35
C ALA A 74 4.56 7.93 2.46
N LEU A 75 4.90 6.99 1.58
CA LEU A 75 5.96 7.11 0.57
C LEU A 75 5.36 6.88 -0.81
N LYS A 76 5.53 7.85 -1.70
CA LYS A 76 4.96 7.80 -3.05
C LYS A 76 5.97 8.22 -4.10
N ALA A 77 6.05 7.45 -5.17
CA ALA A 77 6.77 7.82 -6.37
C ALA A 77 5.91 7.62 -7.63
N GLY A 78 6.04 8.49 -8.60
CA GLY A 78 5.31 8.39 -9.86
C GLY A 78 5.86 7.30 -10.80
N VAL A 79 7.10 6.82 -10.56
CA VAL A 79 7.73 5.78 -11.38
C VAL A 79 8.41 4.76 -10.47
N ASN A 80 9.61 5.03 -9.92
CA ASN A 80 10.34 4.05 -9.14
C ASN A 80 10.53 4.49 -7.68
N LEU A 81 10.45 3.54 -6.77
CA LEU A 81 10.84 3.71 -5.38
C LEU A 81 11.87 2.67 -5.00
N THR A 82 13.03 3.12 -4.52
CA THR A 82 14.09 2.22 -4.05
C THR A 82 14.45 2.56 -2.62
N VAL A 83 14.45 1.54 -1.75
CA VAL A 83 14.96 1.64 -0.39
C VAL A 83 16.17 0.74 -0.25
N GLU A 84 17.35 1.34 0.00
CA GLU A 84 18.58 0.62 0.26
C GLU A 84 18.66 0.18 1.72
N ASP A 85 18.30 1.08 2.65
CA ASP A 85 18.31 0.84 4.10
C ASP A 85 17.47 1.91 4.81
N GLY A 86 17.24 1.77 6.10
CA GLY A 86 16.56 2.74 6.95
C GLY A 86 15.63 2.09 7.97
N SER A 87 15.07 2.91 8.84
CA SER A 87 14.07 2.49 9.82
C SER A 87 12.79 3.29 9.61
N PHE A 88 11.69 2.58 9.39
CA PHE A 88 10.41 3.16 9.02
C PHE A 88 9.32 2.73 9.99
N ASN A 89 8.64 3.72 10.58
CA ASN A 89 7.40 3.53 11.32
C ASN A 89 6.32 4.35 10.61
N ILE A 90 5.39 3.65 9.97
CA ILE A 90 4.40 4.24 9.06
C ILE A 90 2.99 3.91 9.53
N ASP A 91 2.14 4.94 9.56
CA ASP A 91 0.70 4.82 9.78
C ASP A 91 -0.02 5.70 8.75
N SER A 92 -0.61 5.09 7.73
CA SER A 92 -1.24 5.78 6.59
C SER A 92 -2.71 5.43 6.44
N SER A 93 -3.55 6.38 6.04
CA SER A 93 -4.96 6.12 5.76
C SER A 93 -5.23 5.54 4.36
N ASP A 94 -4.23 5.56 3.50
CA ASP A 94 -4.16 5.01 2.14
C ASP A 94 -2.96 4.07 2.10
N ASP A 95 -2.44 3.65 0.93
CA ASP A 95 -1.26 2.78 0.84
C ASP A 95 -0.08 3.36 1.63
N SER A 96 0.69 2.50 2.28
CA SER A 96 1.87 3.01 3.00
C SER A 96 3.01 3.32 2.06
N ILE A 97 3.32 2.43 1.13
CA ILE A 97 4.36 2.62 0.10
C ILE A 97 3.76 2.34 -1.27
N HIS A 98 3.81 3.32 -2.16
CA HIS A 98 3.15 3.21 -3.47
C HIS A 98 3.98 3.75 -4.62
N THR A 99 3.94 3.05 -5.77
CA THR A 99 4.43 3.56 -7.06
C THR A 99 3.54 3.14 -8.23
N ASN A 100 3.51 3.95 -9.27
CA ASN A 100 2.83 3.59 -10.52
C ASN A 100 3.67 2.70 -11.44
N ASP A 101 4.85 2.25 -11.00
CA ASP A 101 5.67 1.29 -11.76
C ASP A 101 6.37 0.31 -10.79
N SER A 102 7.57 0.62 -10.27
CA SER A 102 8.40 -0.40 -9.62
C SER A 102 8.86 0.00 -8.22
N ILE A 103 8.80 -0.96 -7.30
CA ILE A 103 9.39 -0.84 -5.95
C ILE A 103 10.52 -1.85 -5.79
N VAL A 104 11.66 -1.40 -5.26
CA VAL A 104 12.79 -2.24 -4.86
C VAL A 104 13.14 -1.97 -3.41
N ILE A 105 13.10 -3.02 -2.57
CA ILE A 105 13.54 -2.97 -1.17
C ILE A 105 14.77 -3.85 -1.03
N ASN A 106 15.95 -3.22 -0.88
CA ASN A 106 17.22 -3.91 -0.69
C ASN A 106 17.52 -4.21 0.78
N GLY A 107 16.94 -3.44 1.70
CA GLY A 107 17.13 -3.59 3.14
C GLY A 107 16.23 -2.68 3.95
N GLY A 108 16.56 -2.51 5.22
CA GLY A 108 15.83 -1.67 6.15
C GLY A 108 14.88 -2.41 7.07
N SER A 109 14.26 -1.67 7.98
CA SER A 109 13.30 -2.18 8.95
C SER A 109 12.03 -1.36 8.88
N PHE A 110 10.91 -2.02 8.62
CA PHE A 110 9.60 -1.40 8.41
C PHE A 110 8.60 -1.93 9.44
N THR A 111 7.89 -1.01 10.09
CA THR A 111 6.67 -1.28 10.83
C THR A 111 5.57 -0.45 10.17
N ILE A 112 4.57 -1.12 9.60
CA ILE A 112 3.57 -0.51 8.74
C ILE A 112 2.17 -0.81 9.28
N ALA A 113 1.35 0.25 9.39
CA ALA A 113 -0.08 0.15 9.49
C ALA A 113 -0.69 0.96 8.33
N SER A 114 -1.47 0.32 7.49
CA SER A 114 -2.09 0.91 6.31
C SER A 114 -3.60 0.86 6.37
N GLY A 115 -4.23 1.87 5.84
CA GLY A 115 -5.69 1.92 5.65
C GLY A 115 -6.13 1.23 4.36
N ASP A 116 -5.24 1.11 3.41
CA ASP A 116 -5.37 0.33 2.18
C ASP A 116 -4.18 -0.64 2.10
N ASP A 117 -3.35 -0.65 1.06
CA ASP A 117 -2.32 -1.66 0.92
C ASP A 117 -1.02 -1.29 1.68
N GLY A 118 -0.35 -2.31 2.18
CA GLY A 118 0.92 -2.11 2.88
C GLY A 118 1.99 -1.60 1.91
N ILE A 119 2.27 -2.34 0.85
CA ILE A 119 3.23 -2.00 -0.22
C ILE A 119 2.61 -2.35 -1.56
N HIS A 120 2.40 -1.33 -2.39
CA HIS A 120 1.76 -1.46 -3.70
C HIS A 120 2.64 -0.89 -4.82
N ALA A 121 2.92 -1.71 -5.83
CA ALA A 121 3.57 -1.30 -7.07
C ALA A 121 2.76 -1.77 -8.27
N ASP A 122 2.43 -0.89 -9.22
CA ASP A 122 1.59 -1.27 -10.36
C ASP A 122 2.22 -2.37 -11.24
N THR A 123 3.56 -2.42 -11.31
CA THR A 123 4.27 -3.32 -12.26
C THR A 123 5.14 -4.37 -11.55
N THR A 124 6.11 -3.96 -10.74
CA THR A 124 7.03 -4.90 -10.06
C THR A 124 7.31 -4.50 -8.62
N LEU A 125 7.33 -5.49 -7.75
CA LEU A 125 7.78 -5.39 -6.37
C LEU A 125 8.89 -6.40 -6.10
N ASP A 126 10.12 -5.91 -5.93
CA ASP A 126 11.29 -6.75 -5.63
C ASP A 126 11.75 -6.51 -4.20
N ILE A 127 11.70 -7.56 -3.36
CA ILE A 127 12.21 -7.54 -1.99
C ILE A 127 13.48 -8.39 -1.93
N ASN A 128 14.62 -7.73 -1.77
CA ASN A 128 15.94 -8.34 -1.74
C ASN A 128 16.48 -8.56 -0.33
N GLY A 129 15.83 -7.98 0.68
CA GLY A 129 16.22 -8.13 2.08
C GLY A 129 15.41 -7.24 3.01
N GLY A 130 15.87 -7.12 4.26
CA GLY A 130 15.22 -6.29 5.29
C GLY A 130 14.23 -7.05 6.17
N THR A 131 13.61 -6.29 7.07
CA THR A 131 12.54 -6.79 7.95
C THR A 131 11.30 -5.93 7.71
N ILE A 132 10.23 -6.53 7.28
CA ILE A 132 8.96 -5.87 6.97
C ILE A 132 7.88 -6.46 7.87
N ASP A 133 7.33 -5.63 8.74
CA ASP A 133 6.23 -5.97 9.64
C ASP A 133 5.01 -5.11 9.28
N ILE A 134 4.08 -5.68 8.51
CA ILE A 134 2.80 -5.05 8.19
C ILE A 134 1.79 -5.53 9.24
N THR A 135 1.48 -4.65 10.17
CA THR A 135 0.62 -4.93 11.32
C THR A 135 -0.86 -4.73 11.02
N LYS A 136 -1.17 -4.03 9.94
CA LYS A 136 -2.51 -3.81 9.42
C LYS A 136 -2.44 -3.36 7.97
N SER A 137 -3.29 -3.94 7.10
CA SER A 137 -3.52 -3.49 5.72
C SER A 137 -4.83 -4.06 5.17
N TYR A 138 -5.25 -3.59 4.01
CA TYR A 138 -6.25 -4.27 3.20
C TYR A 138 -5.55 -5.43 2.48
N GLU A 139 -4.59 -5.17 1.61
CA GLU A 139 -3.64 -6.15 1.10
C GLU A 139 -2.23 -5.89 1.67
N GLY A 140 -1.47 -6.97 1.90
CA GLY A 140 -0.13 -6.83 2.47
C GLY A 140 0.87 -6.32 1.44
N LEU A 141 1.08 -7.10 0.40
CA LEU A 141 1.91 -6.79 -0.76
C LEU A 141 1.09 -6.94 -2.03
N GLU A 142 1.07 -5.91 -2.87
CA GLU A 142 0.37 -5.94 -4.15
C GLU A 142 1.30 -5.51 -5.30
N SER A 143 1.30 -6.27 -6.40
CA SER A 143 1.90 -5.89 -7.68
C SER A 143 1.56 -6.89 -8.78
N THR A 144 1.74 -6.52 -10.05
CA THR A 144 1.65 -7.48 -11.16
C THR A 144 2.72 -8.57 -11.06
N THR A 145 3.94 -8.22 -10.67
CA THR A 145 5.02 -9.20 -10.43
C THR A 145 5.66 -8.93 -9.09
N ILE A 146 5.67 -9.93 -8.23
CA ILE A 146 6.29 -9.86 -6.91
C ILE A 146 7.45 -10.86 -6.86
N THR A 147 8.64 -10.38 -6.48
CA THR A 147 9.82 -11.22 -6.29
C THR A 147 10.34 -11.05 -4.87
N ILE A 148 10.38 -12.13 -4.11
CA ILE A 148 10.98 -12.15 -2.77
C ILE A 148 12.26 -12.97 -2.85
N ASN A 149 13.41 -12.29 -2.79
CA ASN A 149 14.73 -12.90 -2.87
C ASN A 149 15.30 -13.22 -1.49
N ASP A 150 15.02 -12.39 -0.49
CA ASP A 150 15.44 -12.56 0.92
C ASP A 150 14.60 -11.64 1.82
N GLY A 151 14.85 -11.68 3.12
CA GLY A 151 14.22 -10.85 4.14
C GLY A 151 13.29 -11.62 5.09
N THR A 152 12.81 -10.91 6.09
CA THR A 152 11.79 -11.43 7.02
C THR A 152 10.55 -10.56 6.90
N ILE A 153 9.44 -11.14 6.50
CA ILE A 153 8.21 -10.43 6.18
C ILE A 153 7.08 -11.01 7.01
N HIS A 154 6.47 -10.18 7.84
CA HIS A 154 5.25 -10.46 8.59
C HIS A 154 4.11 -9.66 8.00
N LEU A 155 2.97 -10.31 7.73
CA LEU A 155 1.83 -9.68 7.08
C LEU A 155 0.55 -9.96 7.86
N ILE A 156 -0.16 -8.86 8.21
CA ILE A 156 -1.55 -8.93 8.67
C ILE A 156 -2.39 -8.09 7.71
N ALA A 157 -3.17 -8.78 6.90
CA ALA A 157 -4.07 -8.17 5.92
C ALA A 157 -5.52 -8.60 6.18
N SER A 158 -6.47 -7.76 5.79
CA SER A 158 -7.90 -8.04 5.92
C SER A 158 -8.48 -8.73 4.69
N ASP A 159 -7.78 -8.67 3.57
CA ASP A 159 -8.07 -9.41 2.33
C ASP A 159 -6.87 -10.30 1.99
N ASP A 160 -6.07 -10.00 1.00
CA ASP A 160 -4.96 -10.86 0.60
C ASP A 160 -3.63 -10.47 1.27
N GLY A 161 -2.90 -11.47 1.82
CA GLY A 161 -1.55 -11.21 2.35
C GLY A 161 -0.58 -10.82 1.24
N ILE A 162 -0.63 -11.50 0.10
CA ILE A 162 0.17 -11.21 -1.10
C ILE A 162 -0.73 -11.37 -2.32
N ASN A 163 -0.92 -10.28 -3.05
CA ASN A 163 -1.76 -10.22 -4.25
C ASN A 163 -0.92 -9.92 -5.51
N ALA A 164 -0.92 -10.84 -6.47
CA ALA A 164 -0.28 -10.62 -7.77
C ALA A 164 -1.32 -10.18 -8.80
N ALA A 165 -1.99 -9.06 -8.56
CA ALA A 165 -3.06 -8.56 -9.41
C ALA A 165 -2.66 -7.32 -10.21
N GLY A 166 -1.79 -6.48 -9.70
CA GLY A 166 -1.28 -5.26 -10.36
C GLY A 166 -2.32 -4.28 -10.87
N GLY A 167 -2.24 -3.07 -10.39
CA GLY A 167 -2.77 -1.82 -10.98
C GLY A 167 -4.26 -1.67 -11.25
N ASN A 168 -5.06 -2.70 -11.04
CA ASN A 168 -6.51 -2.63 -11.23
C ASN A 168 -7.17 -3.87 -10.63
N ASP A 169 -6.95 -4.05 -9.37
CA ASP A 169 -7.65 -5.04 -8.60
C ASP A 169 -9.13 -4.79 -8.71
N GLY A 170 -10.00 -5.36 -9.16
CA GLY A 170 -11.44 -5.07 -9.22
C GLY A 170 -12.09 -4.77 -7.85
N SER A 171 -11.32 -4.45 -6.83
CA SER A 171 -11.76 -4.03 -5.50
C SER A 171 -12.40 -2.64 -5.50
N ALA A 172 -12.03 -1.79 -6.45
CA ALA A 172 -12.71 -0.53 -6.73
C ALA A 172 -14.03 -0.76 -7.49
N MET A 173 -15.09 -1.12 -6.77
CA MET A 173 -16.49 -1.00 -7.20
C MET A 173 -17.06 -1.97 -8.25
N ASN A 174 -18.10 -2.67 -7.85
CA ASN A 174 -19.09 -3.45 -8.59
C ASN A 174 -18.86 -4.95 -8.79
N GLY A 175 -18.03 -5.60 -8.01
CA GLY A 175 -18.05 -7.05 -7.93
C GLY A 175 -19.27 -7.53 -7.12
N ARG A 176 -20.19 -8.27 -7.73
CA ARG A 176 -21.16 -9.09 -6.97
C ARG A 176 -20.34 -10.09 -6.16
N PRO A 177 -20.69 -10.36 -4.87
CA PRO A 177 -20.06 -11.42 -4.11
C PRO A 177 -20.08 -12.73 -4.90
N GLY A 178 -18.91 -13.31 -5.19
CA GLY A 178 -18.77 -14.56 -5.92
C GLY A 178 -18.49 -14.47 -7.42
N GLN A 179 -18.23 -13.28 -7.99
CA GLN A 179 -17.63 -13.15 -9.31
C GLN A 179 -16.13 -12.93 -9.15
N ASN A 180 -15.36 -13.99 -9.34
CA ASN A 180 -13.92 -13.88 -9.55
C ASN A 180 -13.68 -13.16 -10.88
N ASN A 181 -13.52 -11.86 -10.85
CA ASN A 181 -12.96 -11.11 -11.97
C ASN A 181 -11.44 -11.26 -11.93
N PHE A 182 -10.95 -12.47 -12.17
CA PHE A 182 -9.57 -12.59 -12.60
C PHE A 182 -9.49 -11.93 -13.98
N SER A 183 -9.06 -10.65 -13.99
CA SER A 183 -8.61 -10.03 -15.21
C SER A 183 -7.47 -10.87 -15.76
N SER A 184 -7.39 -11.06 -17.06
CA SER A 184 -6.41 -11.91 -17.73
C SER A 184 -4.97 -11.35 -17.72
N THR A 185 -4.62 -10.48 -16.83
CA THR A 185 -3.25 -10.13 -16.51
C THR A 185 -2.69 -11.23 -15.63
N SER A 186 -1.76 -12.01 -16.19
CA SER A 186 -1.08 -13.08 -15.47
C SER A 186 -0.11 -12.47 -14.43
N GLY A 187 -0.59 -12.23 -13.23
CA GLY A 187 0.27 -11.89 -12.10
C GLY A 187 1.24 -13.03 -11.77
N MET A 188 2.42 -12.70 -11.30
CA MET A 188 3.47 -13.68 -10.99
C MET A 188 4.08 -13.39 -9.62
N ILE A 189 4.28 -14.46 -8.85
CA ILE A 189 5.00 -14.38 -7.57
C ILE A 189 6.19 -15.34 -7.63
N TYR A 190 7.37 -14.84 -7.32
CA TYR A 190 8.61 -15.60 -7.22
C TYR A 190 9.11 -15.56 -5.78
N PHE A 191 9.20 -16.73 -5.17
CA PHE A 191 9.87 -16.90 -3.87
C PHE A 191 11.23 -17.56 -4.11
N ASN A 192 12.31 -16.80 -4.02
CA ASN A 192 13.68 -17.27 -4.17
C ASN A 192 14.36 -17.49 -2.82
N GLY A 193 13.91 -16.81 -1.77
CA GLY A 193 14.46 -16.91 -0.42
C GLY A 193 13.60 -16.14 0.58
N GLY A 194 14.16 -15.89 1.78
CA GLY A 194 13.47 -15.16 2.84
C GLY A 194 12.52 -15.99 3.69
N TYR A 195 11.82 -15.32 4.58
CA TYR A 195 10.83 -15.89 5.49
C TYR A 195 9.57 -15.02 5.51
N VAL A 196 8.42 -15.60 5.18
CA VAL A 196 7.13 -14.90 5.13
C VAL A 196 6.12 -15.64 6.02
N TYR A 197 5.42 -14.92 6.89
CA TYR A 197 4.44 -15.50 7.82
C TYR A 197 3.31 -14.53 8.18
#